data_8120160811005d62328a6621cc324828
#
_entry.id   8120160811005d62328a6621cc324828
#
_cell.length_a   1.000
_cell.length_b   1.000
_cell.length_c   1.000
_cell.angle_alpha   90.00
_cell.angle_beta   90.00
_cell.angle_gamma   90.00
#
_symmetry.space_group_name_H-M   'P 1'
#
loop_
_entity.id
_entity.type
_entity.pdbx_description
1 polymer ?
#
loop_
_entity_poly.entity_id
_entity_poly.type
_entity_poly.pdbx_seq_one_letter_code
_entity_poly.pdbx_strand_id
1 'polypeptide(L)'
;CGPLPQRRLEVGYSLFADLDPTHRGLVRVERAPGTVAGVLGPDQPRLEVPLAPASRLLQFLDYAREGVWHIWIGFDHILFLVSLLLPAVLLHGARGWEPAPRFAAVFWDVFKVVTAFTVAHSITLSLAALAVVQLPSRLVESLIALSVVLAALNNLKPVVFERRWVVAFGFGLVHGFGFASVLADLGLPRDALLLALVGFNLGVQAGQLALVCAFLPAAFLSRRSWA
;
A
#
# COMPACT_ATOMS: atom_id res chain seq x y z
N CYS A 1 41.08 -9.39 -9.89
CA CYS A 1 39.84 -9.69 -9.13
C CYS A 1 40.09 -11.01 -8.43
N GLY A 2 39.91 -11.04 -7.10
CA GLY A 2 39.98 -12.27 -6.29
C GLY A 2 38.69 -13.10 -6.41
N PRO A 3 38.66 -14.31 -5.78
CA PRO A 3 37.46 -15.11 -5.77
C PRO A 3 36.32 -14.36 -5.10
N LEU A 4 35.10 -14.43 -5.68
CA LEU A 4 33.92 -13.80 -5.11
C LEU A 4 33.62 -14.36 -3.71
N PRO A 5 33.19 -13.54 -2.74
CA PRO A 5 32.82 -14.02 -1.43
C PRO A 5 31.65 -14.99 -1.51
N GLN A 6 31.71 -16.11 -0.79
CA GLN A 6 30.72 -17.17 -0.92
C GLN A 6 29.35 -16.89 -0.28
N ARG A 7 29.23 -15.88 0.59
CA ARG A 7 28.02 -15.63 1.38
C ARG A 7 27.35 -14.29 1.14
N ARG A 8 28.10 -13.24 0.91
CA ARG A 8 27.59 -11.87 0.72
C ARG A 8 28.46 -11.12 -0.26
N LEU A 9 27.86 -10.32 -1.12
CA LEU A 9 28.50 -9.33 -1.95
C LEU A 9 28.15 -7.95 -1.39
N GLU A 10 29.14 -7.18 -1.02
CA GLU A 10 28.95 -5.78 -0.65
C GLU A 10 29.23 -4.91 -1.88
N VAL A 11 28.22 -4.13 -2.26
CA VAL A 11 28.32 -3.16 -3.35
C VAL A 11 28.34 -1.78 -2.75
N GLY A 12 29.47 -1.08 -2.91
CA GLY A 12 29.63 0.31 -2.47
C GLY A 12 29.41 1.28 -3.62
N TYR A 13 28.74 2.40 -3.36
CA TYR A 13 28.52 3.47 -4.31
C TYR A 13 28.79 4.83 -3.67
N SER A 14 29.72 5.58 -4.24
CA SER A 14 30.12 6.90 -3.76
C SER A 14 30.24 7.94 -4.88
N LEU A 15 29.80 7.59 -6.11
CA LEU A 15 29.85 8.50 -7.25
C LEU A 15 28.96 9.73 -6.99
N PHE A 16 29.53 10.91 -7.18
CA PHE A 16 28.87 12.21 -7.02
C PHE A 16 28.29 12.50 -5.61
N ALA A 17 28.59 11.68 -4.60
CA ALA A 17 28.09 11.88 -3.24
C ALA A 17 28.46 13.27 -2.66
N ASP A 18 29.63 13.79 -3.04
CA ASP A 18 30.12 15.11 -2.59
C ASP A 18 29.56 16.28 -3.42
N LEU A 19 29.03 16.00 -4.62
CA LEU A 19 28.59 17.04 -5.58
C LEU A 19 27.07 17.17 -5.61
N ASP A 20 26.36 16.07 -5.48
CA ASP A 20 24.90 16.01 -5.51
C ASP A 20 24.36 15.06 -4.44
N PRO A 21 23.89 15.59 -3.30
CA PRO A 21 23.33 14.78 -2.21
C PRO A 21 22.03 14.07 -2.58
N THR A 22 21.41 14.44 -3.69
CA THR A 22 20.18 13.80 -4.18
C THR A 22 20.45 12.68 -5.18
N HIS A 23 21.72 12.54 -5.64
CA HIS A 23 22.08 11.53 -6.61
C HIS A 23 21.88 10.11 -6.05
N ARG A 24 21.26 9.24 -6.86
CA ARG A 24 20.98 7.84 -6.52
C ARG A 24 21.52 6.92 -7.60
N GLY A 25 22.24 5.88 -7.16
CA GLY A 25 22.70 4.79 -8.00
C GLY A 25 21.72 3.61 -7.93
N LEU A 26 21.28 3.12 -9.08
CA LEU A 26 20.50 1.89 -9.16
C LEU A 26 21.44 0.71 -9.36
N VAL A 27 21.39 -0.27 -8.48
CA VAL A 27 22.18 -1.50 -8.56
C VAL A 27 21.24 -2.66 -8.80
N ARG A 28 21.54 -3.43 -9.84
CA ARG A 28 20.88 -4.69 -10.15
C ARG A 28 21.92 -5.80 -10.22
N VAL A 29 21.79 -6.78 -9.35
CA VAL A 29 22.64 -7.97 -9.33
C VAL A 29 21.83 -9.16 -9.82
N GLU A 30 22.14 -9.61 -11.03
CA GLU A 30 21.51 -10.82 -11.61
C GLU A 30 22.28 -12.06 -11.20
N ARG A 31 21.57 -13.04 -10.70
CA ARG A 31 22.12 -14.36 -10.37
C ARG A 31 21.03 -15.45 -10.52
N ALA A 32 21.41 -16.67 -10.79
CA ALA A 32 20.50 -17.80 -10.69
C ALA A 32 20.32 -18.19 -9.18
N PRO A 33 19.09 -18.31 -8.64
CA PRO A 33 17.79 -18.21 -9.35
C PRO A 33 17.07 -16.88 -9.23
N GLY A 34 17.72 -15.73 -9.05
CA GLY A 34 16.99 -14.47 -8.86
C GLY A 34 17.83 -13.21 -9.09
N THR A 35 17.16 -12.08 -9.08
CA THR A 35 17.74 -10.75 -9.20
C THR A 35 17.60 -10.01 -7.87
N VAL A 36 18.64 -9.34 -7.41
CA VAL A 36 18.61 -8.41 -6.29
C VAL A 36 18.79 -7.01 -6.85
N ALA A 37 17.87 -6.10 -6.55
CA ALA A 37 17.98 -4.71 -6.91
C ALA A 37 18.00 -3.85 -5.64
N GLY A 38 18.69 -2.72 -5.71
CA GLY A 38 18.77 -1.75 -4.62
C GLY A 38 19.07 -0.36 -5.13
N VAL A 39 18.73 0.64 -4.33
CA VAL A 39 19.04 2.04 -4.56
C VAL A 39 20.13 2.43 -3.57
N LEU A 40 21.24 2.96 -4.08
CA LEU A 40 22.35 3.45 -3.29
C LEU A 40 22.38 4.98 -3.38
N GLY A 41 22.77 5.63 -2.31
CA GLY A 41 22.91 7.07 -2.24
C GLY A 41 23.78 7.50 -1.07
N PRO A 42 23.97 8.81 -0.85
CA PRO A 42 24.79 9.32 0.24
C PRO A 42 24.33 8.82 1.63
N ASP A 43 23.01 8.63 1.81
CA ASP A 43 22.42 8.15 3.06
C ASP A 43 22.60 6.64 3.24
N GLN A 44 22.71 5.90 2.14
CA GLN A 44 22.89 4.44 2.13
C GLN A 44 23.90 4.05 1.05
N PRO A 45 25.21 4.26 1.30
CA PRO A 45 26.25 4.08 0.28
C PRO A 45 26.62 2.62 0.01
N ARG A 46 26.05 1.67 0.77
CA ARG A 46 26.40 0.24 0.68
C ARG A 46 25.16 -0.63 0.60
N LEU A 47 25.21 -1.61 -0.28
CA LEU A 47 24.20 -2.66 -0.42
C LEU A 47 24.85 -4.02 -0.17
N GLU A 48 24.38 -4.73 0.83
CA GLU A 48 24.75 -6.13 1.03
C GLU A 48 23.81 -7.03 0.22
N VAL A 49 24.37 -7.73 -0.74
CA VAL A 49 23.66 -8.72 -1.55
C VAL A 49 23.95 -10.11 -0.98
N PRO A 50 22.98 -10.79 -0.34
CA PRO A 50 23.18 -12.15 0.12
C PRO A 50 23.33 -13.08 -1.09
N LEU A 51 24.40 -13.89 -1.14
CA LEU A 51 24.67 -14.81 -2.25
C LEU A 51 23.97 -16.17 -2.06
N ALA A 52 23.44 -16.46 -0.88
CA ALA A 52 22.58 -17.63 -0.65
C ALA A 52 21.17 -17.37 -1.23
N PRO A 53 20.50 -18.40 -1.78
CA PRO A 53 19.13 -18.24 -2.24
C PRO A 53 18.26 -17.78 -1.07
N ALA A 54 17.61 -16.62 -1.21
CA ALA A 54 16.69 -16.14 -0.19
C ALA A 54 15.50 -17.13 -0.10
N SER A 55 15.13 -17.51 1.12
CA SER A 55 13.93 -18.30 1.35
C SER A 55 12.71 -17.58 0.77
N ARG A 56 11.88 -18.28 0.00
CA ARG A 56 10.62 -17.72 -0.54
C ARG A 56 9.74 -17.14 0.57
N LEU A 57 9.76 -17.77 1.76
CA LEU A 57 9.03 -17.26 2.91
C LEU A 57 9.57 -15.92 3.40
N LEU A 58 10.89 -15.75 3.48
CA LEU A 58 11.49 -14.47 3.88
C LEU A 58 11.17 -13.39 2.87
N GLN A 59 11.29 -13.66 1.56
CA GLN A 59 10.90 -12.72 0.52
C GLN A 59 9.42 -12.32 0.65
N PHE A 60 8.53 -13.27 0.86
CA PHE A 60 7.11 -13.01 1.07
C PHE A 60 6.87 -12.10 2.28
N LEU A 61 7.53 -12.37 3.42
CA LEU A 61 7.41 -11.57 4.63
C LEU A 61 7.96 -10.15 4.45
N ASP A 62 9.06 -10.01 3.70
CA ASP A 62 9.61 -8.70 3.35
C ASP A 62 8.61 -7.88 2.54
N TYR A 63 8.02 -8.46 1.48
CA TYR A 63 6.98 -7.77 0.70
C TYR A 63 5.71 -7.50 1.52
N ALA A 64 5.32 -8.39 2.41
CA ALA A 64 4.19 -8.14 3.30
C ALA A 64 4.47 -6.98 4.27
N ARG A 65 5.69 -6.90 4.82
CA ARG A 65 6.12 -5.76 5.62
C ARG A 65 6.08 -4.45 4.83
N GLU A 66 6.56 -4.46 3.58
CA GLU A 66 6.50 -3.27 2.71
C GLU A 66 5.05 -2.85 2.43
N GLY A 67 4.13 -3.80 2.25
CA GLY A 67 2.70 -3.51 2.12
C GLY A 67 2.09 -2.85 3.37
N VAL A 68 2.44 -3.34 4.57
CA VAL A 68 2.03 -2.70 5.83
C VAL A 68 2.60 -1.28 5.91
N TRP A 69 3.87 -1.13 5.63
CA TRP A 69 4.57 0.15 5.69
C TRP A 69 4.01 1.16 4.70
N HIS A 70 3.71 0.73 3.48
CA HIS A 70 3.07 1.53 2.44
C HIS A 70 1.77 2.21 2.92
N ILE A 71 0.92 1.47 3.64
CA ILE A 71 -0.31 2.02 4.22
C ILE A 71 -0.01 3.00 5.35
N TRP A 72 0.98 2.74 6.18
CA TRP A 72 1.25 3.53 7.38
C TRP A 72 1.98 4.84 7.10
N ILE A 73 2.78 4.93 6.03
CA ILE A 73 3.44 6.17 5.60
C ILE A 73 2.66 6.93 4.53
N GLY A 74 1.71 6.27 3.83
CA GLY A 74 0.87 6.88 2.81
C GLY A 74 -0.23 7.75 3.45
N PHE A 75 -0.04 9.06 3.49
CA PHE A 75 -1.04 9.99 4.03
C PHE A 75 -2.39 9.89 3.33
N ASP A 76 -2.41 9.65 2.03
CA ASP A 76 -3.60 9.43 1.22
C ASP A 76 -4.39 8.21 1.69
N HIS A 77 -3.71 7.10 1.98
CA HIS A 77 -4.34 5.88 2.52
C HIS A 77 -4.90 6.11 3.92
N ILE A 78 -4.15 6.79 4.79
CA ILE A 78 -4.62 7.09 6.15
C ILE A 78 -5.83 8.02 6.11
N LEU A 79 -5.77 9.13 5.35
CA LEU A 79 -6.88 10.07 5.23
C LEU A 79 -8.11 9.44 4.60
N PHE A 80 -7.91 8.61 3.58
CA PHE A 80 -8.98 7.85 2.96
C PHE A 80 -9.64 6.88 3.96
N LEU A 81 -8.83 6.11 4.69
CA LEU A 81 -9.32 5.16 5.69
C LEU A 81 -10.07 5.87 6.82
N VAL A 82 -9.54 6.96 7.35
CA VAL A 82 -10.21 7.78 8.37
C VAL A 82 -11.55 8.31 7.84
N SER A 83 -11.57 8.82 6.59
CA SER A 83 -12.82 9.28 5.96
C SER A 83 -13.87 8.18 5.83
N LEU A 84 -13.47 6.92 5.67
CA LEU A 84 -14.38 5.79 5.65
C LEU A 84 -14.81 5.32 7.06
N LEU A 85 -13.93 5.45 8.05
CA LEU A 85 -14.18 5.01 9.43
C LEU A 85 -15.11 5.94 10.19
N LEU A 86 -14.99 7.27 9.98
CA LEU A 86 -15.81 8.26 10.68
C LEU A 86 -17.32 8.02 10.56
N PRO A 87 -17.90 7.84 9.34
CA PRO A 87 -19.32 7.58 9.20
C PRO A 87 -19.70 6.12 9.49
N ALA A 88 -18.74 5.21 9.64
CA ALA A 88 -19.02 3.79 9.85
C ALA A 88 -19.71 3.51 11.19
N VAL A 89 -19.45 4.34 12.20
CA VAL A 89 -20.04 4.21 13.54
C VAL A 89 -21.38 4.91 13.69
N LEU A 90 -21.87 5.54 12.61
CA LEU A 90 -23.14 6.25 12.55
C LEU A 90 -24.04 5.62 11.47
N LEU A 91 -25.32 5.61 11.72
CA LEU A 91 -26.36 5.22 10.76
C LEU A 91 -27.13 6.48 10.36
N HIS A 92 -27.50 6.57 9.09
CA HIS A 92 -28.35 7.66 8.64
C HIS A 92 -29.81 7.21 8.71
N GLY A 93 -30.51 7.72 9.70
CA GLY A 93 -31.95 7.48 9.91
C GLY A 93 -32.82 8.64 9.40
N ALA A 94 -34.12 8.50 9.54
CA ALA A 94 -35.09 9.53 9.12
C ALA A 94 -34.94 10.88 9.87
N ARG A 95 -34.31 10.88 11.03
CA ARG A 95 -34.09 12.07 11.88
C ARG A 95 -32.66 12.61 11.82
N GLY A 96 -31.79 12.05 10.98
CA GLY A 96 -30.38 12.40 10.86
C GLY A 96 -29.45 11.26 11.24
N TRP A 97 -28.28 11.58 11.78
CA TRP A 97 -27.29 10.61 12.19
C TRP A 97 -27.64 9.97 13.53
N GLU A 98 -27.64 8.66 13.58
CA GLU A 98 -27.90 7.85 14.78
C GLU A 98 -26.70 6.96 15.08
N PRO A 99 -26.32 6.78 16.38
CA PRO A 99 -25.18 5.93 16.72
C PRO A 99 -25.47 4.46 16.43
N ALA A 100 -24.52 3.78 15.76
CA ALA A 100 -24.64 2.37 15.44
C ALA A 100 -24.82 1.52 16.72
N PRO A 101 -25.78 0.58 16.76
CA PRO A 101 -26.11 -0.14 18.00
C PRO A 101 -25.11 -1.24 18.35
N ARG A 102 -24.42 -1.85 17.35
CA ARG A 102 -23.60 -3.04 17.55
C ARG A 102 -22.22 -2.86 16.92
N PHE A 103 -21.17 -3.02 17.72
CA PHE A 103 -19.78 -2.96 17.25
C PHE A 103 -19.49 -3.99 16.16
N ALA A 104 -19.93 -5.24 16.34
CA ALA A 104 -19.67 -6.30 15.36
C ALA A 104 -20.23 -5.99 13.97
N ALA A 105 -21.41 -5.36 13.88
CA ALA A 105 -21.99 -4.96 12.59
C ALA A 105 -21.14 -3.90 11.90
N VAL A 106 -20.67 -2.91 12.66
CA VAL A 106 -19.76 -1.85 12.17
C VAL A 106 -18.44 -2.45 11.71
N PHE A 107 -17.84 -3.33 12.51
CA PHE A 107 -16.58 -3.99 12.17
C PHE A 107 -16.70 -4.79 10.87
N TRP A 108 -17.75 -5.58 10.68
CA TRP A 108 -17.94 -6.35 9.46
C TRP A 108 -18.23 -5.48 8.23
N ASP A 109 -18.93 -4.35 8.39
CA ASP A 109 -19.11 -3.40 7.31
C ASP A 109 -17.79 -2.77 6.89
N VAL A 110 -16.98 -2.29 7.84
CA VAL A 110 -15.64 -1.75 7.60
C VAL A 110 -14.72 -2.80 6.99
N PHE A 111 -14.74 -4.03 7.50
CA PHE A 111 -13.96 -5.14 6.95
C PHE A 111 -14.27 -5.38 5.45
N LYS A 112 -15.55 -5.38 5.07
CA LYS A 112 -15.95 -5.50 3.66
C LYS A 112 -15.43 -4.35 2.82
N VAL A 113 -15.49 -3.13 3.33
CA VAL A 113 -15.04 -1.92 2.65
C VAL A 113 -13.53 -1.97 2.39
N VAL A 114 -12.72 -2.25 3.41
CA VAL A 114 -11.25 -2.32 3.25
C VAL A 114 -10.84 -3.50 2.38
N THR A 115 -11.52 -4.64 2.49
CA THR A 115 -11.23 -5.81 1.64
C THR A 115 -11.59 -5.54 0.17
N ALA A 116 -12.71 -4.88 -0.10
CA ALA A 116 -13.08 -4.49 -1.45
C ALA A 116 -12.05 -3.54 -2.07
N PHE A 117 -11.56 -2.57 -1.29
CA PHE A 117 -10.46 -1.70 -1.70
C PHE A 117 -9.20 -2.50 -2.02
N THR A 118 -8.75 -3.39 -1.12
CA THR A 118 -7.52 -4.18 -1.32
C THR A 118 -7.63 -5.10 -2.54
N VAL A 119 -8.77 -5.73 -2.78
CA VAL A 119 -8.99 -6.57 -3.97
C VAL A 119 -8.87 -5.74 -5.24
N ALA A 120 -9.53 -4.58 -5.30
CA ALA A 120 -9.46 -3.69 -6.45
C ALA A 120 -8.02 -3.16 -6.68
N HIS A 121 -7.35 -2.74 -5.61
CA HIS A 121 -5.95 -2.33 -5.61
C HIS A 121 -5.04 -3.43 -6.15
N SER A 122 -5.22 -4.67 -5.69
CA SER A 122 -4.45 -5.82 -6.16
C SER A 122 -4.60 -6.06 -7.66
N ILE A 123 -5.81 -5.90 -8.19
CA ILE A 123 -6.08 -6.07 -9.63
C ILE A 123 -5.29 -5.05 -10.44
N THR A 124 -5.42 -3.76 -10.13
CA THR A 124 -4.78 -2.69 -10.91
C THR A 124 -3.28 -2.64 -10.70
N LEU A 125 -2.79 -2.88 -9.49
CA LEU A 125 -1.36 -3.04 -9.23
C LEU A 125 -0.76 -4.20 -10.06
N SER A 126 -1.46 -5.33 -10.14
CA SER A 126 -0.99 -6.47 -10.94
C SER A 126 -0.99 -6.15 -12.44
N LEU A 127 -2.05 -5.51 -12.96
CA LEU A 127 -2.11 -5.11 -14.37
C LEU A 127 -1.00 -4.13 -14.74
N ALA A 128 -0.69 -3.20 -13.85
CA ALA A 128 0.34 -2.21 -14.07
C ALA A 128 1.76 -2.78 -13.92
N ALA A 129 2.00 -3.63 -12.90
CA ALA A 129 3.29 -4.32 -12.72
C ALA A 129 3.62 -5.30 -13.86
N LEU A 130 2.59 -5.89 -14.50
CA LEU A 130 2.73 -6.71 -15.69
C LEU A 130 2.81 -5.90 -16.99
N ALA A 131 2.83 -4.57 -16.89
CA ALA A 131 2.84 -3.63 -18.02
C ALA A 131 1.65 -3.80 -19.00
N VAL A 132 0.53 -4.40 -18.55
CA VAL A 132 -0.70 -4.53 -19.35
C VAL A 132 -1.42 -3.19 -19.49
N VAL A 133 -1.41 -2.39 -18.43
CA VAL A 133 -1.99 -1.04 -18.39
C VAL A 133 -0.97 -0.09 -17.77
N GLN A 134 -0.64 0.98 -18.47
CA GLN A 134 0.25 2.03 -17.98
C GLN A 134 -0.46 3.37 -18.03
N LEU A 135 -0.47 4.08 -16.92
CA LEU A 135 -1.07 5.41 -16.81
C LEU A 135 0.01 6.42 -16.40
N PRO A 136 -0.08 7.67 -16.88
CA PRO A 136 0.83 8.73 -16.44
C PRO A 136 0.71 8.95 -14.91
N SER A 137 1.83 9.00 -14.19
CA SER A 137 1.86 9.15 -12.72
C SER A 137 1.09 10.38 -12.25
N ARG A 138 1.21 11.52 -12.92
CA ARG A 138 0.47 12.74 -12.59
C ARG A 138 -1.05 12.55 -12.60
N LEU A 139 -1.56 11.80 -13.59
CA LEU A 139 -2.99 11.49 -13.67
C LEU A 139 -3.41 10.62 -12.49
N VAL A 140 -2.64 9.56 -12.20
CA VAL A 140 -2.92 8.62 -11.10
C VAL A 140 -2.93 9.36 -9.76
N GLU A 141 -1.89 10.14 -9.46
CA GLU A 141 -1.77 10.92 -8.21
C GLU A 141 -2.93 11.92 -8.05
N SER A 142 -3.32 12.60 -9.15
CA SER A 142 -4.47 13.52 -9.15
C SER A 142 -5.78 12.80 -8.86
N LEU A 143 -5.98 11.60 -9.43
CA LEU A 143 -7.18 10.79 -9.19
C LEU A 143 -7.20 10.21 -7.76
N ILE A 144 -6.05 9.82 -7.21
CA ILE A 144 -5.90 9.40 -5.82
C ILE A 144 -6.31 10.55 -4.90
N ALA A 145 -5.73 11.75 -5.08
CA ALA A 145 -6.08 12.92 -4.28
C ALA A 145 -7.57 13.26 -4.37
N LEU A 146 -8.13 13.25 -5.60
CA LEU A 146 -9.56 13.46 -5.82
C LEU A 146 -10.43 12.44 -5.08
N SER A 147 -10.04 11.16 -5.06
CA SER A 147 -10.78 10.10 -4.36
C SER A 147 -10.88 10.37 -2.85
N VAL A 148 -9.79 10.85 -2.25
CA VAL A 148 -9.76 11.23 -0.82
C VAL A 148 -10.70 12.41 -0.55
N VAL A 149 -10.67 13.43 -1.41
CA VAL A 149 -11.58 14.59 -1.31
C VAL A 149 -13.04 14.15 -1.43
N LEU A 150 -13.37 13.29 -2.41
CA LEU A 150 -14.73 12.79 -2.59
C LEU A 150 -15.20 11.94 -1.40
N ALA A 151 -14.32 11.11 -0.82
CA ALA A 151 -14.64 10.36 0.39
C ALA A 151 -14.92 11.28 1.58
N ALA A 152 -14.12 12.35 1.75
CA ALA A 152 -14.33 13.34 2.81
C ALA A 152 -15.62 14.15 2.60
N LEU A 153 -15.90 14.59 1.38
CA LEU A 153 -17.13 15.32 1.03
C LEU A 153 -18.40 14.47 1.25
N ASN A 154 -18.33 13.16 0.99
CA ASN A 154 -19.42 12.25 1.27
C ASN A 154 -19.78 12.17 2.77
N ASN A 155 -18.85 12.51 3.68
CA ASN A 155 -19.14 12.61 5.11
C ASN A 155 -19.92 13.87 5.48
N LEU A 156 -19.72 14.96 4.73
CA LEU A 156 -20.46 16.22 4.96
C LEU A 156 -21.87 16.15 4.36
N LYS A 157 -21.97 15.64 3.13
CA LYS A 157 -23.23 15.46 2.42
C LYS A 157 -23.29 14.04 1.88
N PRO A 158 -23.83 13.12 2.66
CA PRO A 158 -23.77 11.72 2.32
C PRO A 158 -24.68 11.42 1.12
N VAL A 159 -24.06 10.96 0.04
CA VAL A 159 -24.71 10.53 -1.20
C VAL A 159 -24.71 9.01 -1.28
N VAL A 160 -23.67 8.36 -0.76
CA VAL A 160 -23.50 6.90 -0.78
C VAL A 160 -23.51 6.35 0.63
N PHE A 161 -24.57 5.60 0.98
CA PHE A 161 -24.74 5.00 2.30
C PHE A 161 -24.67 3.48 2.29
N GLU A 162 -25.43 2.85 1.41
CA GLU A 162 -25.70 1.42 1.51
C GLU A 162 -24.61 0.56 0.85
N ARG A 163 -23.91 1.10 -0.17
CA ARG A 163 -22.93 0.36 -0.99
C ARG A 163 -21.54 0.95 -0.88
N ARG A 164 -21.11 1.29 0.33
CA ARG A 164 -19.79 1.89 0.59
C ARG A 164 -18.64 1.05 0.04
N TRP A 165 -18.78 -0.28 0.08
CA TRP A 165 -17.80 -1.20 -0.47
C TRP A 165 -17.61 -1.05 -2.00
N VAL A 166 -18.66 -0.69 -2.76
CA VAL A 166 -18.56 -0.44 -4.22
C VAL A 166 -17.72 0.79 -4.50
N VAL A 167 -17.92 1.85 -3.71
CA VAL A 167 -17.12 3.09 -3.84
C VAL A 167 -15.67 2.82 -3.45
N ALA A 168 -15.45 2.10 -2.35
CA ALA A 168 -14.10 1.70 -1.94
C ALA A 168 -13.41 0.83 -3.00
N PHE A 169 -14.14 -0.07 -3.65
CA PHE A 169 -13.63 -0.85 -4.78
C PHE A 169 -13.21 0.07 -5.94
N GLY A 170 -14.06 1.01 -6.35
CA GLY A 170 -13.74 1.98 -7.40
C GLY A 170 -12.49 2.80 -7.08
N PHE A 171 -12.35 3.28 -5.84
CA PHE A 171 -11.16 4.00 -5.40
C PHE A 171 -9.93 3.10 -5.33
N GLY A 172 -10.07 1.86 -4.88
CA GLY A 172 -9.01 0.86 -4.89
C GLY A 172 -8.42 0.61 -6.29
N LEU A 173 -9.27 0.61 -7.35
CA LEU A 173 -8.81 0.51 -8.73
C LEU A 173 -7.89 1.67 -9.13
N VAL A 174 -8.15 2.87 -8.64
CA VAL A 174 -7.28 4.03 -8.90
C VAL A 174 -5.98 3.94 -8.12
N HIS A 175 -6.06 3.63 -6.82
CA HIS A 175 -4.91 3.60 -5.92
C HIS A 175 -3.89 2.52 -6.29
N GLY A 176 -4.32 1.37 -6.86
CA GLY A 176 -3.41 0.30 -7.26
C GLY A 176 -2.42 0.69 -8.35
N PHE A 177 -2.71 1.72 -9.15
CA PHE A 177 -1.75 2.26 -10.12
C PHE A 177 -0.64 3.09 -9.45
N GLY A 178 -0.85 3.62 -8.24
CA GLY A 178 0.08 4.54 -7.59
C GLY A 178 1.42 3.93 -7.21
N PHE A 179 1.49 2.63 -6.96
CA PHE A 179 2.73 1.93 -6.57
C PHE A 179 3.34 1.09 -7.69
N ALA A 180 2.71 1.07 -8.84
CA ALA A 180 3.07 0.18 -9.94
C ALA A 180 4.44 0.47 -10.55
N SER A 181 4.82 1.75 -10.68
CA SER A 181 6.13 2.15 -11.21
C SER A 181 7.27 1.63 -10.33
N VAL A 182 7.15 1.75 -9.01
CA VAL A 182 8.16 1.26 -8.06
C VAL A 182 8.37 -0.25 -8.21
N LEU A 183 7.29 -1.00 -8.37
CA LEU A 183 7.37 -2.45 -8.51
C LEU A 183 7.90 -2.88 -9.90
N ALA A 184 7.55 -2.14 -10.95
CA ALA A 184 8.05 -2.37 -12.31
C ALA A 184 9.56 -2.09 -12.42
N ASP A 185 10.04 -1.03 -11.77
CA ASP A 185 11.46 -0.63 -11.78
C ASP A 185 12.37 -1.68 -11.10
N LEU A 186 11.83 -2.52 -10.22
CA LEU A 186 12.57 -3.64 -9.63
C LEU A 186 12.93 -4.73 -10.65
N GLY A 187 12.28 -4.78 -11.81
CA GLY A 187 12.57 -5.73 -12.88
C GLY A 187 12.55 -7.19 -12.45
N LEU A 188 11.63 -7.56 -11.57
CA LEU A 188 11.55 -8.89 -10.98
C LEU A 188 11.18 -9.96 -12.00
N PRO A 189 11.76 -11.18 -11.93
CA PRO A 189 11.27 -12.35 -12.67
C PRO A 189 9.80 -12.64 -12.32
N ARG A 190 9.07 -13.27 -13.25
CA ARG A 190 7.61 -13.48 -13.09
C ARG A 190 7.20 -14.23 -11.82
N ASP A 191 7.97 -15.22 -11.41
CA ASP A 191 7.73 -16.00 -10.19
C ASP A 191 7.98 -15.17 -8.92
N ALA A 192 9.03 -14.33 -8.91
CA ALA A 192 9.31 -13.38 -7.83
C ALA A 192 8.28 -12.26 -7.81
N LEU A 193 7.81 -11.78 -8.98
CA LEU A 193 6.78 -10.76 -9.09
C LEU A 193 5.45 -11.23 -8.49
N LEU A 194 5.03 -12.47 -8.78
CA LEU A 194 3.80 -13.03 -8.19
C LEU A 194 3.90 -13.08 -6.67
N LEU A 195 5.03 -13.55 -6.13
CA LEU A 195 5.27 -13.61 -4.69
C LEU A 195 5.24 -12.21 -4.06
N ALA A 196 5.86 -11.23 -4.73
CA ALA A 196 5.88 -9.83 -4.32
C ALA A 196 4.47 -9.24 -4.29
N LEU A 197 3.68 -9.42 -5.36
CA LEU A 197 2.31 -8.92 -5.45
C LEU A 197 1.41 -9.50 -4.36
N VAL A 198 1.46 -10.82 -4.14
CA VAL A 198 0.65 -11.47 -3.10
C VAL A 198 1.08 -11.01 -1.71
N GLY A 199 2.39 -11.04 -1.41
CA GLY A 199 2.93 -10.60 -0.13
C GLY A 199 2.58 -9.15 0.16
N PHE A 200 2.83 -8.24 -0.78
CA PHE A 200 2.54 -6.82 -0.64
C PHE A 200 1.05 -6.55 -0.39
N ASN A 201 0.13 -7.13 -1.18
CA ASN A 201 -1.30 -6.89 -1.01
C ASN A 201 -1.85 -7.49 0.29
N LEU A 202 -1.33 -8.63 0.75
CA LEU A 202 -1.65 -9.15 2.08
C LEU A 202 -1.12 -8.23 3.19
N GLY A 203 0.05 -7.63 3.00
CA GLY A 203 0.57 -6.59 3.87
C GLY A 203 -0.30 -5.34 3.90
N VAL A 204 -0.75 -4.86 2.74
CA VAL A 204 -1.71 -3.74 2.63
C VAL A 204 -2.98 -4.04 3.43
N GLN A 205 -3.58 -5.22 3.24
CA GLN A 205 -4.77 -5.62 4.01
C GLN A 205 -4.50 -5.67 5.51
N ALA A 206 -3.38 -6.25 5.93
CA ALA A 206 -2.99 -6.32 7.33
C ALA A 206 -2.75 -4.93 7.93
N GLY A 207 -2.08 -4.03 7.21
CA GLY A 207 -1.83 -2.65 7.60
C GLY A 207 -3.12 -1.86 7.81
N GLN A 208 -4.08 -2.00 6.88
CA GLN A 208 -5.40 -1.37 6.99
C GLN A 208 -6.18 -1.92 8.19
N LEU A 209 -6.21 -3.25 8.37
CA LEU A 209 -6.91 -3.86 9.50
C LEU A 209 -6.28 -3.47 10.85
N ALA A 210 -4.97 -3.32 10.93
CA ALA A 210 -4.31 -2.82 12.14
C ALA A 210 -4.77 -1.41 12.50
N LEU A 211 -4.86 -0.50 11.52
CA LEU A 211 -5.40 0.85 11.73
C LEU A 211 -6.89 0.80 12.12
N VAL A 212 -7.70 -0.03 11.45
CA VAL A 212 -9.11 -0.22 11.80
C VAL A 212 -9.23 -0.70 13.25
N CYS A 213 -8.47 -1.70 13.66
CA CYS A 213 -8.50 -2.22 15.03
C CYS A 213 -8.05 -1.19 16.07
N ALA A 214 -7.16 -0.25 15.70
CA ALA A 214 -6.72 0.83 16.58
C ALA A 214 -7.77 1.95 16.71
N PHE A 215 -8.35 2.41 15.58
CA PHE A 215 -9.23 3.58 15.56
C PHE A 215 -10.71 3.25 15.78
N LEU A 216 -11.21 2.14 15.26
CA LEU A 216 -12.63 1.82 15.30
C LEU A 216 -13.21 1.66 16.70
N PRO A 217 -12.53 1.04 17.69
CA PRO A 217 -13.03 1.00 19.06
C PRO A 217 -13.20 2.39 19.68
N ALA A 218 -12.22 3.28 19.49
CA ALA A 218 -12.27 4.65 19.99
C ALA A 218 -13.42 5.44 19.34
N ALA A 219 -13.58 5.36 18.00
CA ALA A 219 -14.67 5.97 17.27
C ALA A 219 -16.03 5.41 17.71
N PHE A 220 -16.12 4.08 17.94
CA PHE A 220 -17.36 3.48 18.42
C PHE A 220 -17.72 3.90 19.84
N LEU A 221 -16.78 4.07 20.74
CA LEU A 221 -17.02 4.54 22.09
C LEU A 221 -17.51 6.00 22.11
N SER A 222 -16.92 6.87 21.27
CA SER A 222 -17.27 8.30 21.17
C SER A 222 -18.49 8.59 20.27
N ARG A 223 -19.07 7.61 19.58
CA ARG A 223 -20.14 7.80 18.58
C ARG A 223 -21.37 8.55 19.09
N ARG A 224 -21.70 8.44 20.38
CA ARG A 224 -22.87 9.11 20.99
C ARG A 224 -22.69 10.62 21.11
N SER A 225 -21.46 11.13 21.12
CA SER A 225 -21.17 12.56 21.16
C SER A 225 -21.18 13.19 19.76
N TRP A 226 -21.33 12.37 18.70
CA TRP A 226 -21.31 12.81 17.30
C TRP A 226 -22.70 12.77 16.64
N ALA A 227 -23.70 12.16 17.31
CA ALA A 227 -25.05 11.99 16.82
C ALA A 227 -26.02 13.10 17.27
#